data_b05f33340f1bc880e13dcb2ce2596382
#
_entry.id   b05f33340f1bc880e13dcb2ce2596382
#
_cell.length_a   1.000
_cell.length_b   1.000
_cell.length_c   1.000
_cell.angle_alpha   90.00
_cell.angle_beta   90.00
_cell.angle_gamma   90.00
#
_symmetry.space_group_name_H-M   'P 1'
#
loop_
_entity.id
_entity.type
_entity.pdbx_description
1 polymer ?
#
loop_
_entity_poly.entity_id
_entity_poly.type
_entity_poly.pdbx_seq_one_letter_code
_entity_poly.pdbx_strand_id
1 'polypeptide(L)'
;MIYLNAEVVSGLGEDTFWTWFHREFPTSSFKTPNILNDDDILLRYSTLGFLPIPGKQVALCWELYLDMKEEFQTSQWDSVIDKVKECARYSTYRTVATDSTTRFYQEFGSVEIIPIGVDTDLFKPLGDKKALRKKYNIPNNKRVSIWVGTNHPMKGYSDLIQYAEANPEIYWIAVWKSQAESSLMANASNFVRIAQKEMVELMNCADFFLSSSRLKPFYMVEWEAMACNLPMVIVGKKPKDFTPSSEPRNDVLSLGWDRKSVKKRWGKFLNERGAKW
;
A
#
# COMPACT_ATOMS: atom_id res chain seq x y z
N MET A 1 -25.80 -3.80 -7.98
CA MET A 1 -25.21 -3.21 -6.74
C MET A 1 -23.78 -3.72 -6.55
N ILE A 2 -22.93 -2.95 -5.88
CA ILE A 2 -21.57 -3.38 -5.54
C ILE A 2 -21.53 -3.76 -4.06
N TYR A 3 -21.14 -4.98 -3.76
CA TYR A 3 -20.95 -5.44 -2.39
C TYR A 3 -19.46 -5.47 -2.04
N LEU A 4 -19.11 -5.00 -0.85
CA LEU A 4 -17.75 -4.91 -0.35
C LEU A 4 -17.63 -5.88 0.84
N ASN A 5 -16.96 -7.00 0.63
CA ASN A 5 -16.69 -7.93 1.72
C ASN A 5 -15.26 -7.69 2.23
N ALA A 6 -15.17 -6.83 3.21
CA ALA A 6 -13.94 -6.42 3.88
C ALA A 6 -14.20 -6.26 5.38
N GLU A 7 -13.21 -6.64 6.17
CA GLU A 7 -13.17 -6.27 7.58
C GLU A 7 -12.52 -4.89 7.67
N VAL A 8 -13.31 -3.86 7.95
CA VAL A 8 -12.78 -2.50 8.14
C VAL A 8 -12.27 -2.37 9.57
N VAL A 9 -10.96 -2.49 9.74
CA VAL A 9 -10.26 -2.28 11.02
C VAL A 9 -9.55 -0.94 10.96
N SER A 10 -9.97 0.03 11.76
CA SER A 10 -9.45 1.40 11.69
C SER A 10 -7.92 1.49 11.80
N GLY A 11 -7.29 2.22 10.88
CA GLY A 11 -5.87 2.55 10.90
C GLY A 11 -4.96 1.67 10.03
N LEU A 12 -5.51 0.78 9.20
CA LEU A 12 -4.75 0.03 8.20
C LEU A 12 -4.89 0.68 6.81
N GLY A 13 -3.91 0.51 5.94
CA GLY A 13 -3.94 1.04 4.57
C GLY A 13 -5.11 0.51 3.74
N GLU A 14 -5.56 -0.70 4.03
CA GLU A 14 -6.71 -1.36 3.43
C GLU A 14 -8.03 -0.65 3.74
N ASP A 15 -8.22 -0.23 5.00
CA ASP A 15 -9.39 0.53 5.42
C ASP A 15 -9.50 1.85 4.69
N THR A 16 -8.35 2.45 4.41
CA THR A 16 -8.27 3.67 3.62
C THR A 16 -8.77 3.46 2.20
N PHE A 17 -8.46 2.30 1.59
CA PHE A 17 -8.98 1.93 0.27
C PHE A 17 -10.49 1.71 0.31
N TRP A 18 -11.01 0.89 1.22
CA TRP A 18 -12.44 0.55 1.28
C TRP A 18 -13.31 1.77 1.59
N THR A 19 -12.87 2.62 2.51
CA THR A 19 -13.54 3.88 2.84
C THR A 19 -13.55 4.81 1.64
N TRP A 20 -12.41 4.94 0.94
CA TRP A 20 -12.33 5.71 -0.30
C TRP A 20 -13.22 5.12 -1.39
N PHE A 21 -13.16 3.81 -1.60
CA PHE A 21 -13.96 3.13 -2.63
C PHE A 21 -15.46 3.33 -2.40
N HIS A 22 -15.93 3.15 -1.17
CA HIS A 22 -17.33 3.35 -0.83
C HIS A 22 -17.80 4.80 -1.05
N ARG A 23 -16.97 5.77 -0.74
CA ARG A 23 -17.24 7.18 -1.02
C ARG A 23 -17.34 7.47 -2.52
N GLU A 24 -16.46 6.89 -3.33
CA GLU A 24 -16.40 7.13 -4.77
C GLU A 24 -17.43 6.33 -5.57
N PHE A 25 -17.92 5.22 -4.99
CA PHE A 25 -18.97 4.35 -5.54
C PHE A 25 -20.11 4.21 -4.52
N PRO A 26 -20.95 5.24 -4.38
CA PRO A 26 -21.92 5.35 -3.27
C PRO A 26 -23.05 4.31 -3.33
N THR A 27 -23.23 3.62 -4.46
CA THR A 27 -24.14 2.46 -4.54
C THR A 27 -23.54 1.20 -3.93
N SER A 28 -22.28 1.23 -3.47
CA SER A 28 -21.64 0.10 -2.82
C SER A 28 -22.14 -0.09 -1.40
N SER A 29 -22.04 -1.32 -0.90
CA SER A 29 -22.49 -1.70 0.45
C SER A 29 -21.51 -2.67 1.12
N PHE A 30 -21.20 -2.45 2.38
CA PHE A 30 -20.41 -3.37 3.20
C PHE A 30 -21.18 -4.62 3.68
N LYS A 31 -22.43 -4.78 3.27
CA LYS A 31 -23.21 -5.97 3.60
C LYS A 31 -22.84 -7.09 2.64
N THR A 32 -22.53 -8.27 3.18
CA THR A 32 -22.40 -9.48 2.37
C THR A 32 -23.79 -10.03 2.07
N PRO A 33 -24.22 -10.14 0.81
CA PRO A 33 -25.51 -10.69 0.47
C PRO A 33 -25.50 -12.22 0.57
N ASN A 34 -26.68 -12.82 0.71
CA ASN A 34 -26.84 -14.27 0.59
C ASN A 34 -26.91 -14.75 -0.86
N ILE A 35 -27.32 -13.86 -1.77
CA ILE A 35 -27.48 -14.12 -3.21
C ILE A 35 -27.04 -12.85 -3.95
N LEU A 36 -26.35 -13.03 -5.08
CA LEU A 36 -26.02 -11.96 -6.03
C LEU A 36 -26.96 -12.06 -7.23
N ASN A 37 -27.60 -10.94 -7.62
CA ASN A 37 -28.35 -10.84 -8.86
C ASN A 37 -27.39 -10.64 -10.04
N ASP A 38 -27.90 -10.72 -11.28
CA ASP A 38 -27.09 -10.60 -12.51
C ASP A 38 -26.33 -9.26 -12.62
N ASP A 39 -26.90 -8.17 -12.09
CA ASP A 39 -26.30 -6.83 -12.06
C ASP A 39 -25.46 -6.57 -10.82
N ASP A 40 -25.35 -7.54 -9.91
CA ASP A 40 -24.57 -7.41 -8.68
C ASP A 40 -23.15 -7.90 -8.87
N ILE A 41 -22.22 -7.31 -8.11
CA ILE A 41 -20.82 -7.72 -8.07
C ILE A 41 -20.31 -7.66 -6.63
N LEU A 42 -19.61 -8.70 -6.21
CA LEU A 42 -18.99 -8.77 -4.89
C LEU A 42 -17.48 -8.59 -5.00
N LEU A 43 -16.96 -7.52 -4.43
CA LEU A 43 -15.53 -7.30 -4.25
C LEU A 43 -15.09 -7.93 -2.93
N ARG A 44 -14.13 -8.83 -2.98
CA ARG A 44 -13.67 -9.58 -1.82
C ARG A 44 -12.16 -9.57 -1.71
N TYR A 45 -11.66 -9.28 -0.53
CA TYR A 45 -10.24 -9.41 -0.24
C TYR A 45 -9.86 -10.89 -0.21
N SER A 46 -8.84 -11.30 -0.95
CA SER A 46 -8.56 -12.72 -1.19
C SER A 46 -8.15 -13.47 0.08
N THR A 47 -7.57 -12.80 1.08
CA THR A 47 -7.25 -13.40 2.39
C THR A 47 -8.46 -13.89 3.18
N LEU A 48 -9.66 -13.38 2.87
CA LEU A 48 -10.90 -13.85 3.47
C LEU A 48 -11.38 -15.20 2.89
N GLY A 49 -10.67 -15.73 1.88
CA GLY A 49 -11.05 -16.95 1.17
C GLY A 49 -12.25 -16.77 0.24
N PHE A 50 -12.68 -17.82 -0.42
CA PHE A 50 -13.85 -17.79 -1.29
C PHE A 50 -15.17 -17.82 -0.49
N LEU A 51 -16.18 -17.12 -1.01
CA LEU A 51 -17.53 -17.17 -0.46
C LEU A 51 -18.43 -17.98 -1.41
N PRO A 52 -19.00 -19.13 -0.99
CA PRO A 52 -19.73 -20.01 -1.89
C PRO A 52 -21.16 -19.52 -2.18
N ILE A 53 -21.30 -18.29 -2.69
CA ILE A 53 -22.57 -17.75 -3.20
C ILE A 53 -22.47 -17.59 -4.71
N PRO A 54 -23.53 -17.95 -5.46
CA PRO A 54 -23.57 -17.77 -6.90
C PRO A 54 -23.48 -16.29 -7.29
N GLY A 55 -22.88 -16.00 -8.44
CA GLY A 55 -22.83 -14.68 -9.03
C GLY A 55 -21.40 -14.15 -9.25
N LYS A 56 -21.32 -12.88 -9.64
CA LYS A 56 -20.05 -12.25 -10.03
C LYS A 56 -19.25 -11.85 -8.79
N GLN A 57 -18.14 -12.52 -8.58
CA GLN A 57 -17.19 -12.22 -7.50
C GLN A 57 -15.85 -11.79 -8.07
N VAL A 58 -15.23 -10.80 -7.45
CA VAL A 58 -13.90 -10.29 -7.77
C VAL A 58 -12.96 -10.55 -6.59
N ALA A 59 -11.95 -11.37 -6.83
CA ALA A 59 -10.86 -11.54 -5.86
C ALA A 59 -9.89 -10.35 -5.97
N LEU A 60 -9.72 -9.61 -4.87
CA LEU A 60 -8.69 -8.59 -4.74
C LEU A 60 -7.42 -9.26 -4.22
N CYS A 61 -6.51 -9.59 -5.14
CA CYS A 61 -5.28 -10.34 -4.88
C CYS A 61 -4.10 -9.36 -4.71
N TRP A 62 -4.16 -8.55 -3.68
CA TRP A 62 -3.18 -7.47 -3.43
C TRP A 62 -2.15 -7.83 -2.36
N GLU A 63 -2.31 -8.97 -1.73
CA GLU A 63 -1.45 -9.44 -0.66
C GLU A 63 -0.09 -9.90 -1.19
N LEU A 64 0.89 -9.76 -0.34
CA LEU A 64 2.26 -10.15 -0.60
C LEU A 64 2.63 -11.52 -0.01
N TYR A 65 1.66 -12.32 0.44
CA TYR A 65 1.93 -13.60 1.11
C TYR A 65 2.67 -14.60 0.23
N LEU A 66 2.39 -14.63 -1.07
CA LEU A 66 3.11 -15.48 -2.02
C LEU A 66 4.56 -15.01 -2.23
N ASP A 67 4.76 -13.70 -2.35
CA ASP A 67 6.11 -13.11 -2.38
C ASP A 67 6.85 -13.37 -1.06
N MET A 68 6.17 -13.25 0.09
CA MET A 68 6.75 -13.52 1.41
C MET A 68 7.18 -14.98 1.55
N LYS A 69 6.37 -15.93 1.08
CA LYS A 69 6.72 -17.35 1.09
C LYS A 69 7.95 -17.62 0.21
N GLU A 70 7.99 -17.04 -0.99
CA GLU A 70 9.12 -17.16 -1.91
C GLU A 70 10.41 -16.56 -1.32
N GLU A 71 10.33 -15.37 -0.70
CA GLU A 71 11.49 -14.67 -0.16
C GLU A 71 12.03 -15.30 1.13
N PHE A 72 11.14 -15.68 2.05
CA PHE A 72 11.55 -16.14 3.38
C PHE A 72 11.55 -17.66 3.57
N GLN A 73 11.13 -18.41 2.54
CA GLN A 73 11.14 -19.89 2.52
C GLN A 73 10.50 -20.50 3.78
N THR A 74 9.36 -19.97 4.22
CA THR A 74 8.67 -20.38 5.45
C THR A 74 7.24 -20.84 5.15
N SER A 75 6.75 -21.81 5.94
CA SER A 75 5.36 -22.29 5.89
C SER A 75 4.38 -21.45 6.75
N GLN A 76 4.88 -20.43 7.43
CA GLN A 76 4.08 -19.61 8.35
C GLN A 76 2.79 -19.06 7.74
N TRP A 77 2.76 -18.82 6.43
CA TRP A 77 1.63 -18.23 5.72
C TRP A 77 0.83 -19.22 4.87
N ASP A 78 1.12 -20.52 4.93
CA ASP A 78 0.48 -21.51 4.04
C ASP A 78 -1.04 -21.48 4.15
N SER A 79 -1.59 -21.43 5.37
CA SER A 79 -3.05 -21.39 5.57
C SER A 79 -3.72 -20.14 4.95
N VAL A 80 -3.07 -18.97 4.98
CA VAL A 80 -3.61 -17.77 4.35
C VAL A 80 -3.41 -17.81 2.83
N ILE A 81 -2.31 -18.38 2.35
CA ILE A 81 -2.03 -18.59 0.93
C ILE A 81 -3.07 -19.52 0.31
N ASP A 82 -3.48 -20.59 1.01
CA ASP A 82 -4.52 -21.49 0.54
C ASP A 82 -5.86 -20.76 0.35
N LYS A 83 -6.24 -19.91 1.29
CA LYS A 83 -7.44 -19.05 1.18
C LYS A 83 -7.34 -18.08 0.00
N VAL A 84 -6.18 -17.45 -0.19
CA VAL A 84 -5.92 -16.53 -1.31
C VAL A 84 -6.06 -17.25 -2.64
N LYS A 85 -5.46 -18.42 -2.77
CA LYS A 85 -5.55 -19.25 -3.99
C LYS A 85 -6.96 -19.77 -4.24
N GLU A 86 -7.65 -20.20 -3.20
CA GLU A 86 -9.04 -20.62 -3.28
C GLU A 86 -9.94 -19.48 -3.77
N CYS A 87 -9.80 -18.29 -3.16
CA CYS A 87 -10.53 -17.10 -3.58
C CYS A 87 -10.22 -16.75 -5.05
N ALA A 88 -8.96 -16.78 -5.46
CA ALA A 88 -8.57 -16.50 -6.85
C ALA A 88 -9.12 -17.54 -7.83
N ARG A 89 -9.13 -18.82 -7.46
CA ARG A 89 -9.60 -19.93 -8.32
C ARG A 89 -11.09 -19.87 -8.60
N TYR A 90 -11.90 -19.60 -7.58
CA TYR A 90 -13.35 -19.68 -7.68
C TYR A 90 -14.04 -18.34 -7.96
N SER A 91 -13.34 -17.22 -7.82
CA SER A 91 -13.88 -15.92 -8.20
C SER A 91 -13.99 -15.77 -9.72
N THR A 92 -15.04 -15.08 -10.17
CA THR A 92 -15.28 -14.81 -11.59
C THR A 92 -14.17 -13.96 -12.20
N TYR A 93 -13.70 -12.96 -11.43
CA TYR A 93 -12.68 -12.00 -11.84
C TYR A 93 -11.58 -11.89 -10.78
N ARG A 94 -10.40 -11.44 -11.21
CA ARG A 94 -9.23 -11.24 -10.35
C ARG A 94 -8.61 -9.90 -10.65
N THR A 95 -8.25 -9.16 -9.60
CA THR A 95 -7.45 -7.95 -9.72
C THR A 95 -6.19 -8.06 -8.86
N VAL A 96 -5.12 -7.51 -9.38
CA VAL A 96 -3.84 -7.37 -8.66
C VAL A 96 -3.43 -5.91 -8.62
N ALA A 97 -2.60 -5.53 -7.65
CA ALA A 97 -2.15 -4.16 -7.56
C ALA A 97 -1.02 -3.84 -8.57
N THR A 98 -0.28 -4.85 -9.04
CA THR A 98 0.96 -4.68 -9.81
C THR A 98 1.16 -5.77 -10.83
N ASP A 99 1.95 -5.47 -11.85
CA ASP A 99 2.31 -6.44 -12.88
C ASP A 99 3.02 -7.66 -12.30
N SER A 100 3.96 -7.45 -11.39
CA SER A 100 4.74 -8.53 -10.81
C SER A 100 3.92 -9.57 -10.03
N THR A 101 2.78 -9.16 -9.47
CA THR A 101 1.89 -10.08 -8.75
C THR A 101 1.00 -10.90 -9.69
N THR A 102 0.85 -10.49 -10.95
CA THR A 102 0.07 -11.20 -11.97
C THR A 102 0.50 -12.66 -12.11
N ARG A 103 1.80 -12.95 -12.08
CA ARG A 103 2.37 -14.29 -12.22
C ARG A 103 1.80 -15.33 -11.26
N PHE A 104 1.35 -14.92 -10.08
CA PHE A 104 0.81 -15.83 -9.08
C PHE A 104 -0.66 -16.21 -9.32
N TYR A 105 -1.36 -15.46 -10.16
CA TYR A 105 -2.81 -15.60 -10.30
C TYR A 105 -3.26 -15.91 -11.72
N GLN A 106 -2.41 -15.74 -12.72
CA GLN A 106 -2.75 -16.01 -14.12
C GLN A 106 -3.11 -17.50 -14.41
N GLU A 107 -2.66 -18.44 -13.57
CA GLU A 107 -3.07 -19.84 -13.66
C GLU A 107 -4.57 -20.05 -13.38
N PHE A 108 -5.21 -19.11 -12.66
CA PHE A 108 -6.65 -19.16 -12.32
C PHE A 108 -7.52 -18.43 -13.34
N GLY A 109 -6.94 -17.85 -14.39
CA GLY A 109 -7.61 -17.12 -15.46
C GLY A 109 -7.09 -15.70 -15.65
N SER A 110 -7.84 -14.87 -16.37
CA SER A 110 -7.45 -13.49 -16.63
C SER A 110 -7.33 -12.67 -15.35
N VAL A 111 -6.30 -11.84 -15.31
CA VAL A 111 -6.00 -10.96 -14.17
C VAL A 111 -5.94 -9.52 -14.68
N GLU A 112 -6.56 -8.61 -13.98
CA GLU A 112 -6.53 -7.19 -14.31
C GLU A 112 -5.74 -6.39 -13.28
N ILE A 113 -4.90 -5.48 -13.73
CA ILE A 113 -4.05 -4.66 -12.87
C ILE A 113 -4.81 -3.39 -12.50
N ILE A 114 -5.29 -3.34 -11.26
CA ILE A 114 -5.93 -2.14 -10.70
C ILE A 114 -5.22 -1.80 -9.39
N PRO A 115 -4.40 -0.72 -9.36
CA PRO A 115 -3.68 -0.30 -8.18
C PRO A 115 -4.61 0.11 -7.03
N ILE A 116 -4.09 0.15 -5.80
CA ILE A 116 -4.85 0.64 -4.64
C ILE A 116 -5.11 2.15 -4.75
N GLY A 117 -4.15 2.90 -5.27
CA GLY A 117 -4.28 4.34 -5.49
C GLY A 117 -3.91 5.20 -4.27
N VAL A 118 -3.07 6.21 -4.50
CA VAL A 118 -2.67 7.18 -3.48
C VAL A 118 -3.50 8.47 -3.59
N ASP A 119 -3.83 9.05 -2.44
CA ASP A 119 -4.51 10.35 -2.36
C ASP A 119 -3.53 11.49 -2.61
N THR A 120 -3.36 11.89 -3.88
CA THR A 120 -2.45 12.95 -4.27
C THR A 120 -2.95 14.36 -3.95
N ASP A 121 -4.19 14.52 -3.51
CA ASP A 121 -4.72 15.77 -2.98
C ASP A 121 -4.34 15.96 -1.51
N LEU A 122 -4.23 14.85 -0.76
CA LEU A 122 -3.73 14.82 0.61
C LEU A 122 -2.19 14.75 0.64
N PHE A 123 -1.60 13.73 0.00
CA PHE A 123 -0.16 13.54 -0.07
C PHE A 123 0.43 14.38 -1.19
N LYS A 124 1.03 15.50 -0.84
CA LYS A 124 1.60 16.47 -1.77
C LYS A 124 2.72 17.27 -1.10
N PRO A 125 3.58 17.92 -1.89
CA PRO A 125 4.54 18.87 -1.35
C PRO A 125 3.82 19.98 -0.57
N LEU A 126 4.35 20.28 0.62
CA LEU A 126 3.96 21.42 1.46
C LEU A 126 5.08 22.46 1.43
N GLY A 127 4.74 23.73 1.54
CA GLY A 127 5.67 24.81 1.25
C GLY A 127 6.79 25.01 2.25
N ASP A 128 6.51 25.12 3.55
CA ASP A 128 7.49 25.55 4.55
C ASP A 128 8.10 24.37 5.33
N LYS A 129 9.11 23.72 4.72
CA LYS A 129 9.87 22.64 5.37
C LYS A 129 10.51 23.09 6.69
N LYS A 130 11.01 24.34 6.80
CA LYS A 130 11.67 24.81 8.03
C LYS A 130 10.67 24.95 9.17
N ALA A 131 9.49 25.49 8.91
CA ALA A 131 8.43 25.59 9.91
C ALA A 131 7.93 24.22 10.35
N LEU A 132 7.78 23.27 9.41
CA LEU A 132 7.40 21.89 9.74
C LEU A 132 8.47 21.22 10.60
N ARG A 133 9.75 21.33 10.27
CA ARG A 133 10.84 20.80 11.11
C ARG A 133 10.84 21.40 12.50
N LYS A 134 10.61 22.72 12.62
CA LYS A 134 10.47 23.38 13.92
C LYS A 134 9.31 22.81 14.71
N LYS A 135 8.15 22.61 14.08
CA LYS A 135 6.94 22.04 14.71
C LYS A 135 7.22 20.68 15.35
N TYR A 136 8.00 19.82 14.66
CA TYR A 136 8.30 18.45 15.09
C TYR A 136 9.65 18.31 15.81
N ASN A 137 10.32 19.40 16.16
CA ASN A 137 11.66 19.41 16.77
C ASN A 137 12.72 18.64 15.94
N ILE A 138 12.62 18.72 14.60
CA ILE A 138 13.56 18.11 13.67
C ILE A 138 14.64 19.14 13.30
N PRO A 139 15.94 18.78 13.35
CA PRO A 139 17.03 19.70 13.05
C PRO A 139 16.96 20.28 11.64
N ASN A 140 17.08 21.61 11.49
CA ASN A 140 17.11 22.27 10.19
C ASN A 140 18.47 22.16 9.46
N ASN A 141 19.55 21.89 10.20
CA ASN A 141 20.93 21.83 9.73
C ASN A 141 21.41 20.40 9.43
N LYS A 142 20.52 19.41 9.49
CA LYS A 142 20.82 18.01 9.17
C LYS A 142 20.14 17.58 7.88
N ARG A 143 20.77 16.63 7.18
CA ARG A 143 20.07 15.83 6.18
C ARG A 143 19.11 14.88 6.90
N VAL A 144 17.85 14.88 6.49
CA VAL A 144 16.78 14.17 7.19
C VAL A 144 16.21 13.07 6.29
N SER A 145 16.17 11.86 6.80
CA SER A 145 15.45 10.75 6.16
C SER A 145 14.17 10.41 6.93
N ILE A 146 13.16 9.94 6.22
CA ILE A 146 12.00 9.30 6.84
C ILE A 146 11.94 7.82 6.45
N TRP A 147 11.63 6.98 7.44
CA TRP A 147 11.30 5.58 7.27
C TRP A 147 9.97 5.28 7.98
N VAL A 148 9.16 4.40 7.38
CA VAL A 148 7.84 4.03 7.92
C VAL A 148 7.70 2.52 7.90
N GLY A 149 7.42 1.91 9.06
CA GLY A 149 7.29 0.46 9.07
C GLY A 149 7.10 -0.18 10.45
N THR A 150 7.52 -1.41 10.52
CA THR A 150 7.56 -2.25 11.72
C THR A 150 8.88 -3.02 11.72
N ASN A 151 9.30 -3.52 12.88
CA ASN A 151 10.39 -4.48 12.95
C ASN A 151 9.90 -5.86 12.44
N HIS A 152 9.75 -5.96 11.13
CA HIS A 152 9.39 -7.20 10.46
C HIS A 152 10.34 -7.45 9.29
N PRO A 153 10.77 -8.71 9.05
CA PRO A 153 11.73 -9.04 7.98
C PRO A 153 11.33 -8.50 6.61
N MET A 154 10.02 -8.50 6.28
CA MET A 154 9.52 -7.95 5.02
C MET A 154 9.78 -6.45 4.86
N LYS A 155 9.93 -5.70 5.95
CA LYS A 155 10.24 -4.27 5.95
C LYS A 155 11.75 -3.98 5.90
N GLY A 156 12.58 -5.04 5.92
CA GLY A 156 14.03 -4.91 5.83
C GLY A 156 14.61 -4.06 6.96
N TYR A 157 14.11 -4.25 8.19
CA TYR A 157 14.55 -3.45 9.33
C TYR A 157 16.06 -3.55 9.58
N SER A 158 16.65 -4.74 9.39
CA SER A 158 18.10 -4.92 9.48
C SER A 158 18.88 -4.10 8.45
N ASP A 159 18.35 -3.97 7.24
CA ASP A 159 18.98 -3.18 6.18
C ASP A 159 18.87 -1.68 6.48
N LEU A 160 17.76 -1.24 7.11
CA LEU A 160 17.60 0.11 7.63
C LEU A 160 18.69 0.43 8.67
N ILE A 161 18.88 -0.45 9.66
CA ILE A 161 19.86 -0.23 10.73
C ILE A 161 21.29 -0.17 10.17
N GLN A 162 21.67 -1.11 9.31
CA GLN A 162 22.99 -1.09 8.64
C GLN A 162 23.21 0.21 7.87
N TYR A 163 22.19 0.68 7.16
CA TYR A 163 22.29 1.95 6.44
C TYR A 163 22.40 3.15 7.38
N ALA A 164 21.66 3.17 8.49
CA ALA A 164 21.72 4.23 9.49
C ALA A 164 23.08 4.29 10.20
N GLU A 165 23.65 3.14 10.55
CA GLU A 165 24.99 3.02 11.16
C GLU A 165 26.10 3.50 10.20
N ALA A 166 25.95 3.21 8.90
CA ALA A 166 26.90 3.65 7.87
C ALA A 166 26.78 5.14 7.53
N ASN A 167 25.70 5.83 7.97
CA ASN A 167 25.42 7.24 7.67
C ASN A 167 25.02 8.01 8.95
N PRO A 168 25.92 8.13 9.95
CA PRO A 168 25.60 8.70 11.26
C PRO A 168 25.28 10.21 11.23
N GLU A 169 25.60 10.91 10.15
CA GLU A 169 25.26 12.33 9.94
C GLU A 169 23.78 12.56 9.62
N ILE A 170 23.05 11.52 9.17
CA ILE A 170 21.63 11.59 8.84
C ILE A 170 20.79 11.63 10.11
N TYR A 171 19.82 12.52 10.12
CA TYR A 171 18.77 12.53 11.14
C TYR A 171 17.56 11.73 10.65
N TRP A 172 16.98 10.91 11.52
CA TRP A 172 15.92 9.98 11.16
C TRP A 172 14.56 10.41 11.70
N ILE A 173 13.55 10.32 10.88
CA ILE A 173 12.14 10.29 11.26
C ILE A 173 11.70 8.84 11.13
N ALA A 174 11.48 8.16 12.24
CA ALA A 174 11.00 6.78 12.25
C ALA A 174 9.52 6.74 12.64
N VAL A 175 8.67 6.30 11.72
CA VAL A 175 7.23 6.17 11.98
C VAL A 175 6.87 4.70 12.11
N TRP A 176 6.36 4.34 13.28
CA TRP A 176 6.06 2.97 13.68
C TRP A 176 4.56 2.68 13.65
N LYS A 177 4.19 1.51 13.12
CA LYS A 177 2.79 1.07 13.13
C LYS A 177 2.30 0.71 14.54
N SER A 178 3.18 0.19 15.40
CA SER A 178 2.84 -0.26 16.76
C SER A 178 3.76 0.39 17.78
N GLN A 179 4.68 -0.36 18.33
CA GLN A 179 5.62 0.10 19.35
C GLN A 179 6.92 0.59 18.68
N ALA A 180 7.45 1.72 19.16
CA ALA A 180 8.76 2.20 18.72
C ALA A 180 9.88 1.33 19.31
N GLU A 181 10.82 0.92 18.47
CA GLU A 181 12.07 0.30 18.90
C GLU A 181 13.15 1.39 18.97
N SER A 182 13.00 2.25 19.98
CA SER A 182 13.72 3.53 20.08
C SER A 182 15.23 3.43 20.34
N SER A 183 15.75 2.26 20.68
CA SER A 183 17.15 2.08 21.05
C SER A 183 18.13 1.97 19.88
N LEU A 184 17.64 1.90 18.64
CA LEU A 184 18.43 1.45 17.50
C LEU A 184 18.92 2.56 16.56
N MET A 185 18.44 3.79 16.70
CA MET A 185 18.92 4.93 15.92
C MET A 185 19.21 6.13 16.83
N ALA A 186 20.49 6.44 17.03
CA ALA A 186 20.93 7.48 17.94
C ALA A 186 20.44 8.90 17.59
N ASN A 187 20.20 9.18 16.31
CA ASN A 187 19.78 10.47 15.79
C ASN A 187 18.37 10.37 15.20
N ALA A 188 17.34 10.02 16.00
CA ALA A 188 16.00 9.81 15.49
C ALA A 188 14.91 10.47 16.33
N SER A 189 13.85 10.96 15.64
CA SER A 189 12.54 11.19 16.24
C SER A 189 11.63 10.01 15.90
N ASN A 190 11.02 9.44 16.94
CA ASN A 190 10.13 8.29 16.82
C ASN A 190 8.67 8.72 16.96
N PHE A 191 7.85 8.29 16.02
CA PHE A 191 6.41 8.54 15.98
C PHE A 191 5.67 7.20 15.92
N VAL A 192 4.55 7.08 16.60
CA VAL A 192 3.79 5.83 16.66
C VAL A 192 2.33 6.09 16.35
N ARG A 193 1.76 5.36 15.39
CA ARG A 193 0.32 5.40 15.05
C ARG A 193 -0.20 6.82 14.76
N ILE A 194 0.51 7.57 13.95
CA ILE A 194 0.14 8.95 13.60
C ILE A 194 -1.04 9.01 12.61
N ALA A 195 -1.74 10.13 12.60
CA ALA A 195 -2.78 10.41 11.63
C ALA A 195 -2.18 10.66 10.21
N GLN A 196 -2.96 10.43 9.16
CA GLN A 196 -2.51 10.67 7.77
C GLN A 196 -2.02 12.11 7.54
N LYS A 197 -2.71 13.10 8.11
CA LYS A 197 -2.29 14.51 8.02
C LYS A 197 -0.90 14.73 8.61
N GLU A 198 -0.62 14.12 9.75
CA GLU A 198 0.69 14.19 10.38
C GLU A 198 1.74 13.45 9.57
N MET A 199 1.41 12.30 8.96
CA MET A 199 2.27 11.59 8.03
C MET A 199 2.71 12.48 6.86
N VAL A 200 1.77 13.22 6.24
CA VAL A 200 2.09 14.17 5.16
C VAL A 200 3.07 15.23 5.64
N GLU A 201 2.84 15.80 6.82
CA GLU A 201 3.74 16.83 7.39
C GLU A 201 5.14 16.27 7.67
N LEU A 202 5.25 15.05 8.23
CA LEU A 202 6.53 14.41 8.50
C LEU A 202 7.26 14.01 7.21
N MET A 203 6.56 13.55 6.19
CA MET A 203 7.14 13.34 4.87
C MET A 203 7.74 14.63 4.30
N ASN A 204 7.05 15.77 4.47
CA ASN A 204 7.54 17.08 4.04
C ASN A 204 8.67 17.66 4.92
N CYS A 205 8.93 17.10 6.11
CA CYS A 205 10.13 17.40 6.89
C CYS A 205 11.39 16.74 6.33
N ALA A 206 11.26 15.60 5.65
CA ALA A 206 12.38 14.80 5.18
C ALA A 206 13.00 15.36 3.88
N ASP A 207 14.22 14.95 3.59
CA ASP A 207 14.92 15.22 2.33
C ASP A 207 14.82 14.01 1.40
N PHE A 208 14.59 12.80 1.95
CA PHE A 208 14.35 11.59 1.18
C PHE A 208 13.62 10.54 2.05
N PHE A 209 12.96 9.62 1.35
CA PHE A 209 12.37 8.42 1.95
C PHE A 209 13.33 7.25 1.82
N LEU A 210 13.61 6.53 2.92
CA LEU A 210 14.35 5.30 2.86
C LEU A 210 13.38 4.12 2.75
N SER A 211 13.46 3.39 1.64
CA SER A 211 12.79 2.10 1.46
C SER A 211 13.79 0.98 1.70
N SER A 212 13.58 0.22 2.77
CA SER A 212 14.34 -0.98 3.11
C SER A 212 13.54 -2.27 2.85
N SER A 213 12.35 -2.15 2.26
CA SER A 213 11.50 -3.30 2.00
C SER A 213 12.20 -4.35 1.13
N ARG A 214 12.14 -5.61 1.55
CA ARG A 214 12.69 -6.76 0.83
C ARG A 214 11.74 -7.35 -0.20
N LEU A 215 10.45 -7.08 -0.03
CA LEU A 215 9.43 -7.43 -1.00
C LEU A 215 9.29 -6.33 -2.03
N LYS A 216 8.67 -6.66 -3.16
CA LYS A 216 8.41 -5.73 -4.24
C LYS A 216 7.64 -4.50 -3.78
N PRO A 217 7.81 -3.35 -4.46
CA PRO A 217 7.36 -2.06 -4.00
C PRO A 217 5.87 -1.92 -4.19
N PHE A 218 5.11 -2.11 -3.12
CA PHE A 218 3.72 -1.71 -3.10
C PHE A 218 3.20 -1.52 -1.68
N TYR A 219 4.05 -0.97 -0.85
CA TYR A 219 3.52 -0.39 0.36
C TYR A 219 3.00 0.99 0.02
N MET A 220 1.76 1.25 0.38
CA MET A 220 1.11 2.55 0.17
C MET A 220 2.00 3.72 0.58
N VAL A 221 2.74 3.55 1.66
CA VAL A 221 3.63 4.59 2.19
C VAL A 221 4.74 5.04 1.24
N GLU A 222 5.23 4.15 0.39
CA GLU A 222 6.25 4.52 -0.63
C GLU A 222 5.63 5.40 -1.70
N TRP A 223 4.42 5.06 -2.15
CA TRP A 223 3.67 5.90 -3.10
C TRP A 223 3.19 7.21 -2.46
N GLU A 224 2.88 7.21 -1.18
CA GLU A 224 2.56 8.41 -0.40
C GLU A 224 3.76 9.35 -0.32
N ALA A 225 4.96 8.82 -0.06
CA ALA A 225 6.21 9.57 -0.08
C ALA A 225 6.51 10.15 -1.46
N MET A 226 6.36 9.35 -2.51
CA MET A 226 6.52 9.81 -3.90
C MET A 226 5.50 10.89 -4.25
N ALA A 227 4.24 10.76 -3.83
CA ALA A 227 3.21 11.78 -4.01
C ALA A 227 3.56 13.11 -3.32
N CYS A 228 4.28 13.07 -2.21
CA CYS A 228 4.89 14.23 -1.57
C CYS A 228 6.15 14.76 -2.31
N ASN A 229 6.48 14.19 -3.45
CA ASN A 229 7.69 14.48 -4.25
C ASN A 229 8.99 14.23 -3.47
N LEU A 230 9.00 13.22 -2.61
CA LEU A 230 10.13 12.88 -1.77
C LEU A 230 11.04 11.89 -2.52
N PRO A 231 12.31 12.22 -2.76
CA PRO A 231 13.26 11.31 -3.39
C PRO A 231 13.36 10.00 -2.63
N MET A 232 13.51 8.89 -3.35
CA MET A 232 13.59 7.55 -2.76
C MET A 232 15.03 7.06 -2.71
N VAL A 233 15.45 6.57 -1.55
CA VAL A 233 16.67 5.76 -1.39
C VAL A 233 16.25 4.34 -1.08
N ILE A 234 16.64 3.40 -1.93
CA ILE A 234 16.29 1.99 -1.80
C ILE A 234 17.52 1.23 -1.32
N VAL A 235 17.40 0.52 -0.19
CA VAL A 235 18.42 -0.34 0.37
C VAL A 235 17.94 -1.81 0.38
N GLY A 236 18.90 -2.75 0.37
CA GLY A 236 18.55 -4.17 0.30
C GLY A 236 18.18 -4.65 -1.12
N LYS A 237 17.24 -5.61 -1.23
CA LYS A 237 16.79 -6.10 -2.53
C LYS A 237 15.97 -5.04 -3.25
N LYS A 238 16.46 -4.61 -4.41
CA LYS A 238 15.72 -3.68 -5.27
C LYS A 238 14.47 -4.34 -5.84
N PRO A 239 13.33 -3.63 -5.78
CA PRO A 239 12.17 -3.99 -6.59
C PRO A 239 12.54 -3.95 -8.08
N LYS A 240 12.14 -4.98 -8.82
CA LYS A 240 12.44 -5.07 -10.27
C LYS A 240 11.43 -4.31 -11.14
N ASP A 241 10.26 -4.00 -10.59
CA ASP A 241 9.13 -3.51 -11.38
C ASP A 241 9.15 -2.01 -11.59
N PHE A 242 9.88 -1.26 -10.76
CA PHE A 242 9.89 0.18 -10.81
C PHE A 242 11.15 0.78 -10.17
N THR A 243 11.73 1.77 -10.84
CA THR A 243 12.79 2.62 -10.29
C THR A 243 12.29 4.06 -10.29
N PRO A 244 12.14 4.69 -9.12
CA PRO A 244 11.71 6.10 -9.05
C PRO A 244 12.66 7.02 -9.81
N SER A 245 12.08 7.99 -10.51
CA SER A 245 12.85 9.06 -11.17
C SER A 245 13.28 10.14 -10.17
N SER A 246 13.92 11.19 -10.66
CA SER A 246 14.20 12.41 -9.89
C SER A 246 12.92 13.23 -9.58
N GLU A 247 11.81 12.91 -10.23
CA GLU A 247 10.49 13.55 -10.10
C GLU A 247 9.43 12.54 -9.61
N PRO A 248 9.53 12.01 -8.37
CA PRO A 248 8.74 10.88 -7.93
C PRO A 248 7.22 11.11 -8.00
N ARG A 249 6.78 12.35 -7.77
CA ARG A 249 5.35 12.69 -7.91
C ARG A 249 4.86 12.55 -9.34
N ASN A 250 5.66 12.92 -10.32
CA ASN A 250 5.34 12.77 -11.73
C ASN A 250 5.25 11.30 -12.11
N ASP A 251 6.06 10.44 -11.51
CA ASP A 251 5.97 8.99 -11.70
C ASP A 251 4.60 8.46 -11.24
N VAL A 252 4.14 8.83 -10.04
CA VAL A 252 2.83 8.44 -9.52
C VAL A 252 1.70 8.84 -10.46
N LEU A 253 1.74 10.08 -10.97
CA LEU A 253 0.71 10.61 -11.85
C LEU A 253 0.74 9.96 -13.24
N SER A 254 1.93 9.80 -13.84
CA SER A 254 2.10 9.22 -15.18
C SER A 254 1.74 7.74 -15.22
N LEU A 255 2.01 6.99 -14.16
CA LEU A 255 1.61 5.59 -14.00
C LEU A 255 0.10 5.43 -13.70
N GLY A 256 -0.59 6.53 -13.42
CA GLY A 256 -2.01 6.52 -13.07
C GLY A 256 -2.27 5.80 -11.75
N TRP A 257 -1.39 6.03 -10.76
CA TRP A 257 -1.49 5.48 -9.42
C TRP A 257 -2.15 6.43 -8.42
N ASP A 258 -2.55 7.60 -8.88
CA ASP A 258 -3.42 8.50 -8.13
C ASP A 258 -4.86 7.98 -8.07
N ARG A 259 -5.58 8.32 -7.01
CA ARG A 259 -6.97 7.88 -6.79
C ARG A 259 -7.93 8.25 -7.92
N LYS A 260 -7.73 9.37 -8.62
CA LYS A 260 -8.60 9.80 -9.73
C LYS A 260 -8.45 8.85 -10.91
N SER A 261 -7.22 8.46 -11.24
CA SER A 261 -6.93 7.48 -12.29
C SER A 261 -7.40 6.08 -11.92
N VAL A 262 -7.21 5.68 -10.68
CA VAL A 262 -7.67 4.38 -10.16
C VAL A 262 -9.21 4.30 -10.14
N LYS A 263 -9.91 5.38 -9.78
CA LYS A 263 -11.37 5.46 -9.89
C LYS A 263 -11.85 5.19 -11.31
N LYS A 264 -11.19 5.79 -12.31
CA LYS A 264 -11.53 5.56 -13.72
C LYS A 264 -11.33 4.09 -14.13
N ARG A 265 -10.24 3.45 -13.68
CA ARG A 265 -9.99 2.03 -13.94
C ARG A 265 -11.07 1.15 -13.30
N TRP A 266 -11.43 1.39 -12.05
CA TRP A 266 -12.51 0.68 -11.38
C TRP A 266 -13.86 0.91 -12.07
N GLY A 267 -14.19 2.16 -12.44
CA GLY A 267 -15.42 2.47 -13.17
C GLY A 267 -15.51 1.72 -14.50
N LYS A 268 -14.42 1.69 -15.28
CA LYS A 268 -14.34 0.90 -16.51
C LYS A 268 -14.54 -0.59 -16.22
N PHE A 269 -13.78 -1.15 -15.26
CA PHE A 269 -13.85 -2.54 -14.86
C PHE A 269 -15.27 -2.97 -14.48
N LEU A 270 -15.96 -2.17 -13.68
CA LEU A 270 -17.30 -2.44 -13.20
C LEU A 270 -18.34 -2.35 -14.32
N ASN A 271 -18.26 -1.31 -15.17
CA ASN A 271 -19.17 -1.12 -16.31
C ASN A 271 -19.09 -2.27 -17.33
N GLU A 272 -17.88 -2.72 -17.68
CA GLU A 272 -17.67 -3.84 -18.60
C GLU A 272 -18.27 -5.16 -18.08
N ARG A 273 -18.53 -5.24 -16.79
CA ARG A 273 -19.11 -6.40 -16.10
C ARG A 273 -20.57 -6.22 -15.70
N GLY A 274 -21.18 -5.14 -16.19
CA GLY A 274 -22.60 -4.83 -16.03
C GLY A 274 -23.00 -4.37 -14.62
N ALA A 275 -22.04 -4.01 -13.77
CA ALA A 275 -22.36 -3.45 -12.46
C ALA A 275 -22.81 -2.00 -12.60
N LYS A 276 -23.94 -1.66 -11.98
CA LYS A 276 -24.46 -0.28 -11.92
C LYS A 276 -23.94 0.39 -10.65
N TRP A 277 -23.32 1.56 -10.79
CA TRP A 277 -22.73 2.31 -9.69
C TRP A 277 -22.92 3.83 -9.84
#